data_d9b3c7ace992e6c9871a1652a1d787dd
#
_entry.id   d9b3c7ace992e6c9871a1652a1d787dd
#
_cell.length_a   1.000
_cell.length_b   1.000
_cell.length_c   1.000
_cell.angle_alpha   90.00
_cell.angle_beta   90.00
_cell.angle_gamma   90.00
#
_symmetry.space_group_name_H-M   'P 1'
#
loop_
_entity.id
_entity.type
_entity.pdbx_description
1 polymer ?
#
loop_
_entity_poly.entity_id
_entity_poly.type
_entity_poly.pdbx_seq_one_letter_code
_entity_poly.pdbx_strand_id
1 'polypeptide(L)'
;MTRTLLLLVTVIAVSFAGYQLYRFVETSTETVIDEANLFDREEVRKLEDYHAYLLAEHGIDYRVLTTHDAEDINRLANRLFREHAVGSQSQQGRGLLLVIDNNSRQVRLEVGVSLEAVFVDAFVAYIERDQMIPFFRKQRLADGILATTELIITRAQNAEQNRGYQDELWFTGSAGAGATMDIETAAQRRTSQDQVPGGSSPRRTLDAYATAMASTNLRPDLEIYTLDTRRMLADWVVTPAQADNAARSIRQCGDAETLTSADGRLAVMRYPVDKRQCNPYFFRLEEDRWRLDLTMMQRAIRFGRSNQWHLEPGIDHPYDFGFTDWRFDRNG
;
A
#
# COMPACT_ATOMS: atom_id res chain seq x y z
N MET A 1 -16.66 -33.76 -52.77
CA MET A 1 -15.79 -33.79 -51.57
C MET A 1 -15.04 -32.46 -51.30
N THR A 2 -14.72 -31.63 -52.27
CA THR A 2 -13.93 -30.37 -52.09
C THR A 2 -14.65 -29.22 -51.41
N ARG A 3 -15.97 -29.05 -51.60
CA ARG A 3 -16.74 -27.94 -50.96
C ARG A 3 -16.99 -28.13 -49.46
N THR A 4 -17.17 -29.36 -49.00
CA THR A 4 -17.40 -29.68 -47.59
C THR A 4 -16.13 -29.53 -46.76
N LEU A 5 -14.97 -29.85 -47.33
CA LEU A 5 -13.66 -29.70 -46.68
C LEU A 5 -13.30 -28.19 -46.48
N LEU A 6 -13.63 -27.36 -47.50
CA LEU A 6 -13.36 -25.91 -47.43
C LEU A 6 -14.22 -25.21 -46.34
N LEU A 7 -15.48 -25.62 -46.18
CA LEU A 7 -16.38 -25.11 -45.14
C LEU A 7 -15.90 -25.51 -43.73
N LEU A 8 -15.37 -26.73 -43.56
CA LEU A 8 -14.87 -27.19 -42.27
C LEU A 8 -13.61 -26.43 -41.83
N VAL A 9 -12.70 -26.17 -42.77
CA VAL A 9 -11.46 -25.40 -42.52
C VAL A 9 -11.76 -23.96 -42.18
N THR A 10 -12.76 -23.30 -42.81
CA THR A 10 -13.16 -21.94 -42.50
C THR A 10 -13.84 -21.84 -41.13
N VAL A 11 -14.68 -22.80 -40.73
CA VAL A 11 -15.31 -22.80 -39.41
C VAL A 11 -14.27 -22.99 -38.31
N ILE A 12 -13.29 -23.87 -38.48
CA ILE A 12 -12.20 -24.07 -37.52
C ILE A 12 -11.32 -22.82 -37.41
N ALA A 13 -10.99 -22.17 -38.52
CA ALA A 13 -10.19 -20.95 -38.52
C ALA A 13 -10.90 -19.77 -37.81
N VAL A 14 -12.20 -19.60 -38.06
CA VAL A 14 -13.01 -18.57 -37.39
C VAL A 14 -13.17 -18.87 -35.89
N SER A 15 -13.36 -20.14 -35.51
CA SER A 15 -13.45 -20.54 -34.10
C SER A 15 -12.11 -20.35 -33.38
N PHE A 16 -10.98 -20.68 -34.05
CA PHE A 16 -9.65 -20.45 -33.45
C PHE A 16 -9.31 -18.97 -33.32
N ALA A 17 -9.62 -18.18 -34.35
CA ALA A 17 -9.45 -16.74 -34.29
C ALA A 17 -10.35 -16.09 -33.20
N GLY A 18 -11.61 -16.54 -33.07
CA GLY A 18 -12.52 -16.11 -32.00
C GLY A 18 -12.02 -16.50 -30.60
N TYR A 19 -11.46 -17.71 -30.45
CA TYR A 19 -10.86 -18.18 -29.21
C TYR A 19 -9.59 -17.38 -28.86
N GLN A 20 -8.73 -17.07 -29.80
CA GLN A 20 -7.55 -16.23 -29.57
C GLN A 20 -7.93 -14.78 -29.23
N LEU A 21 -8.98 -14.24 -29.87
CA LEU A 21 -9.50 -12.91 -29.55
C LEU A 21 -10.12 -12.88 -28.15
N TYR A 22 -10.91 -13.90 -27.80
CA TYR A 22 -11.50 -14.06 -26.47
C TYR A 22 -10.42 -14.15 -25.39
N ARG A 23 -9.42 -14.99 -25.59
CA ARG A 23 -8.29 -15.13 -24.67
C ARG A 23 -7.45 -13.85 -24.57
N PHE A 24 -7.28 -13.12 -25.67
CA PHE A 24 -6.58 -11.82 -25.68
C PHE A 24 -7.37 -10.74 -24.89
N VAL A 25 -8.69 -10.71 -25.03
CA VAL A 25 -9.55 -9.78 -24.29
C VAL A 25 -9.58 -10.13 -22.80
N GLU A 26 -9.63 -11.42 -22.46
CA GLU A 26 -9.66 -11.87 -21.06
C GLU A 26 -8.33 -11.59 -20.34
N THR A 27 -7.18 -11.79 -20.99
CA THR A 27 -5.85 -11.49 -20.42
C THR A 27 -5.58 -9.99 -20.31
N SER A 28 -6.26 -9.14 -21.08
CA SER A 28 -6.04 -7.69 -21.04
C SER A 28 -6.77 -6.97 -19.90
N THR A 29 -7.70 -7.64 -19.21
CA THR A 29 -8.50 -7.04 -18.12
C THR A 29 -8.07 -7.48 -16.73
N GLU A 30 -7.28 -8.54 -16.60
CA GLU A 30 -6.82 -9.03 -15.30
C GLU A 30 -5.80 -8.07 -14.68
N THR A 31 -6.10 -7.60 -13.46
CA THR A 31 -5.29 -6.59 -12.76
C THR A 31 -4.36 -7.21 -11.72
N VAL A 32 -4.69 -8.40 -11.22
CA VAL A 32 -3.88 -9.19 -10.29
C VAL A 32 -3.69 -10.59 -10.86
N ILE A 33 -2.45 -10.94 -11.17
CA ILE A 33 -2.05 -12.26 -11.69
C ILE A 33 -1.17 -12.91 -10.62
N ASP A 34 -1.74 -13.85 -9.87
CA ASP A 34 -1.09 -14.46 -8.70
C ASP A 34 -0.64 -15.90 -8.98
N GLU A 35 0.38 -16.07 -9.83
CA GLU A 35 0.95 -17.39 -10.13
C GLU A 35 1.69 -18.00 -8.92
N ALA A 36 2.16 -17.16 -8.00
CA ALA A 36 2.87 -17.61 -6.81
C ALA A 36 1.93 -17.98 -5.65
N ASN A 37 0.61 -17.79 -5.79
CA ASN A 37 -0.41 -18.06 -4.78
C ASN A 37 -0.08 -17.35 -3.44
N LEU A 38 0.27 -16.07 -3.51
CA LEU A 38 0.64 -15.25 -2.34
C LEU A 38 -0.56 -14.61 -1.66
N PHE A 39 -1.69 -14.46 -2.37
CA PHE A 39 -2.82 -13.69 -1.91
C PHE A 39 -4.01 -14.57 -1.53
N ASP A 40 -4.70 -14.17 -0.48
CA ASP A 40 -6.04 -14.62 -0.22
C ASP A 40 -7.07 -13.78 -1.02
N ARG A 41 -8.38 -14.15 -0.90
CA ARG A 41 -9.45 -13.47 -1.64
C ARG A 41 -9.68 -12.02 -1.21
N GLU A 42 -9.37 -11.68 0.03
CA GLU A 42 -9.52 -10.32 0.56
C GLU A 42 -8.38 -9.42 0.04
N GLU A 43 -7.17 -9.94 0.02
CA GLU A 43 -5.98 -9.25 -0.50
C GLU A 43 -6.08 -8.98 -2.00
N VAL A 44 -6.59 -9.96 -2.79
CA VAL A 44 -6.86 -9.76 -4.22
C VAL A 44 -7.87 -8.62 -4.42
N ARG A 45 -9.01 -8.65 -3.72
CA ARG A 45 -10.02 -7.59 -3.82
C ARG A 45 -9.45 -6.21 -3.47
N LYS A 46 -8.59 -6.14 -2.45
CA LYS A 46 -7.95 -4.91 -2.04
C LYS A 46 -7.01 -4.36 -3.12
N LEU A 47 -6.26 -5.22 -3.79
CA LEU A 47 -5.43 -4.83 -4.93
C LEU A 47 -6.27 -4.38 -6.13
N GLU A 48 -7.39 -5.03 -6.41
CA GLU A 48 -8.35 -4.63 -7.43
C GLU A 48 -8.98 -3.26 -7.12
N ASP A 49 -9.32 -3.00 -5.85
CA ASP A 49 -9.82 -1.69 -5.40
C ASP A 49 -8.74 -0.59 -5.55
N TYR A 50 -7.49 -0.88 -5.25
CA TYR A 50 -6.37 0.04 -5.48
C TYR A 50 -6.14 0.30 -6.98
N HIS A 51 -6.23 -0.73 -7.83
CA HIS A 51 -6.20 -0.54 -9.28
C HIS A 51 -7.33 0.38 -9.74
N ALA A 52 -8.59 0.10 -9.32
CA ALA A 52 -9.75 0.90 -9.68
C ALA A 52 -9.59 2.37 -9.25
N TYR A 53 -9.03 2.60 -8.05
CA TYR A 53 -8.73 3.95 -7.56
C TYR A 53 -7.66 4.65 -8.43
N LEU A 54 -6.53 4.00 -8.69
CA LEU A 54 -5.45 4.56 -9.52
C LEU A 54 -5.93 4.87 -10.94
N LEU A 55 -6.79 4.01 -11.50
CA LEU A 55 -7.34 4.22 -12.83
C LEU A 55 -8.33 5.40 -12.85
N ALA A 56 -9.25 5.47 -11.87
CA ALA A 56 -10.29 6.49 -11.83
C ALA A 56 -9.76 7.89 -11.50
N GLU A 57 -8.91 7.99 -10.48
CA GLU A 57 -8.45 9.28 -9.96
C GLU A 57 -7.18 9.79 -10.65
N HIS A 58 -6.29 8.86 -11.07
CA HIS A 58 -4.97 9.20 -11.61
C HIS A 58 -4.77 8.78 -13.07
N GLY A 59 -5.75 8.08 -13.66
CA GLY A 59 -5.65 7.54 -15.02
C GLY A 59 -4.49 6.54 -15.18
N ILE A 60 -4.15 5.77 -14.15
CA ILE A 60 -3.04 4.80 -14.13
C ILE A 60 -3.60 3.37 -14.16
N ASP A 61 -3.32 2.62 -15.22
CA ASP A 61 -3.56 1.18 -15.31
C ASP A 61 -2.43 0.45 -14.55
N TYR A 62 -2.66 0.18 -13.27
CA TYR A 62 -1.72 -0.49 -12.38
C TYR A 62 -2.04 -1.97 -12.28
N ARG A 63 -1.04 -2.83 -12.46
CA ARG A 63 -1.20 -4.29 -12.34
C ARG A 63 -0.13 -4.90 -11.48
N VAL A 64 -0.47 -6.05 -10.86
CA VAL A 64 0.42 -6.83 -10.00
C VAL A 64 0.53 -8.24 -10.58
N LEU A 65 1.75 -8.74 -10.69
CA LEU A 65 2.03 -10.12 -11.07
C LEU A 65 3.00 -10.74 -10.07
N THR A 66 2.65 -11.92 -9.56
CA THR A 66 3.55 -12.74 -8.74
C THR A 66 3.94 -14.02 -9.49
N THR A 67 5.19 -14.43 -9.34
CA THR A 67 5.72 -15.67 -9.98
C THR A 67 6.73 -16.36 -9.08
N HIS A 68 7.13 -17.59 -9.45
CA HIS A 68 8.15 -18.36 -8.73
C HIS A 68 9.50 -18.44 -9.44
N ASP A 69 9.52 -18.35 -10.76
CA ASP A 69 10.69 -18.69 -11.57
C ASP A 69 10.92 -17.72 -12.72
N ALA A 70 11.31 -16.48 -12.38
CA ALA A 70 11.79 -15.56 -13.38
C ALA A 70 13.28 -15.81 -13.65
N GLU A 71 13.64 -16.40 -14.79
CA GLU A 71 15.04 -16.50 -15.23
C GLU A 71 15.72 -15.11 -15.29
N ASP A 72 14.97 -14.10 -15.75
CA ASP A 72 15.35 -12.69 -15.77
C ASP A 72 14.08 -11.84 -15.55
N ILE A 73 13.93 -11.29 -14.37
CA ILE A 73 12.76 -10.50 -13.98
C ILE A 73 12.56 -9.25 -14.86
N ASN A 74 13.64 -8.65 -15.36
CA ASN A 74 13.55 -7.46 -16.22
C ASN A 74 12.97 -7.82 -17.59
N ARG A 75 13.44 -8.94 -18.18
CA ARG A 75 12.87 -9.45 -19.43
C ARG A 75 11.43 -9.90 -19.25
N LEU A 76 11.14 -10.56 -18.15
CA LEU A 76 9.79 -11.01 -17.81
C LEU A 76 8.84 -9.80 -17.71
N ALA A 77 9.17 -8.81 -16.89
CA ALA A 77 8.33 -7.62 -16.68
C ALA A 77 8.07 -6.88 -17.99
N ASN A 78 9.10 -6.63 -18.79
CA ASN A 78 8.99 -5.95 -20.07
C ASN A 78 8.15 -6.75 -21.10
N ARG A 79 8.24 -8.09 -21.11
CA ARG A 79 7.41 -8.95 -21.93
C ARG A 79 5.95 -8.90 -21.48
N LEU A 80 5.69 -9.10 -20.19
CA LEU A 80 4.34 -9.10 -19.61
C LEU A 80 3.65 -7.74 -19.73
N PHE A 81 4.40 -6.65 -19.57
CA PHE A 81 3.88 -5.30 -19.79
C PHE A 81 3.25 -5.14 -21.19
N ARG A 82 3.88 -5.73 -22.21
CA ARG A 82 3.36 -5.73 -23.59
C ARG A 82 2.26 -6.76 -23.81
N GLU A 83 2.45 -8.01 -23.34
CA GLU A 83 1.50 -9.12 -23.54
C GLU A 83 0.15 -8.83 -22.90
N HIS A 84 0.15 -8.23 -21.71
CA HIS A 84 -1.06 -7.81 -21.01
C HIS A 84 -1.54 -6.40 -21.41
N ALA A 85 -0.88 -5.76 -22.37
CA ALA A 85 -1.19 -4.39 -22.80
C ALA A 85 -1.38 -3.42 -21.63
N VAL A 86 -0.45 -3.43 -20.66
CA VAL A 86 -0.49 -2.58 -19.46
C VAL A 86 -0.49 -1.11 -19.89
N GLY A 87 -1.45 -0.34 -19.39
CA GLY A 87 -1.73 1.03 -19.83
C GLY A 87 -2.93 1.14 -20.79
N SER A 88 -3.45 0.02 -21.31
CA SER A 88 -4.58 0.06 -22.26
C SER A 88 -5.90 0.51 -21.65
N GLN A 89 -6.08 0.36 -20.35
CA GLN A 89 -7.25 0.87 -19.63
C GLN A 89 -7.17 2.38 -19.36
N SER A 90 -5.98 2.96 -19.45
CA SER A 90 -5.75 4.40 -19.31
C SER A 90 -5.96 5.11 -20.64
N GLN A 91 -6.70 6.22 -20.64
CA GLN A 91 -6.90 7.05 -21.86
C GLN A 91 -5.57 7.62 -22.41
N GLN A 92 -4.54 7.73 -21.58
CA GLN A 92 -3.24 8.30 -21.91
C GLN A 92 -2.14 7.23 -22.03
N GLY A 93 -2.49 5.94 -22.02
CA GLY A 93 -1.52 4.84 -22.05
C GLY A 93 -0.62 4.78 -20.82
N ARG A 94 -1.11 5.25 -19.66
CA ARG A 94 -0.36 5.31 -18.40
C ARG A 94 -0.39 3.95 -17.70
N GLY A 95 0.59 3.12 -17.99
CA GLY A 95 0.71 1.76 -17.46
C GLY A 95 1.78 1.64 -16.38
N LEU A 96 1.52 0.82 -15.36
CA LEU A 96 2.45 0.48 -14.27
C LEU A 96 2.28 -0.99 -13.91
N LEU A 97 3.37 -1.78 -13.91
CA LEU A 97 3.35 -3.20 -13.59
C LEU A 97 4.36 -3.52 -12.48
N LEU A 98 3.87 -4.05 -11.36
CA LEU A 98 4.69 -4.58 -10.28
C LEU A 98 4.83 -6.09 -10.45
N VAL A 99 6.04 -6.59 -10.64
CA VAL A 99 6.36 -8.02 -10.76
C VAL A 99 7.17 -8.46 -9.55
N ILE A 100 6.77 -9.57 -8.93
CA ILE A 100 7.45 -10.16 -7.78
C ILE A 100 7.80 -11.61 -8.08
N ASP A 101 9.07 -11.97 -8.01
CA ASP A 101 9.52 -13.35 -7.98
C ASP A 101 9.79 -13.79 -6.54
N ASN A 102 8.95 -14.71 -6.06
CA ASN A 102 9.01 -15.18 -4.68
C ASN A 102 10.27 -16.01 -4.40
N ASN A 103 10.73 -16.84 -5.35
CA ASN A 103 11.88 -17.73 -5.13
C ASN A 103 13.21 -16.96 -5.16
N SER A 104 13.40 -16.14 -6.18
CA SER A 104 14.63 -15.34 -6.31
C SER A 104 14.62 -14.09 -5.42
N ARG A 105 13.47 -13.77 -4.79
CA ARG A 105 13.25 -12.57 -3.97
C ARG A 105 13.56 -11.28 -4.73
N GLN A 106 13.15 -11.24 -5.98
CA GLN A 106 13.31 -10.08 -6.83
C GLN A 106 12.00 -9.34 -7.01
N VAL A 107 12.11 -8.03 -7.15
CA VAL A 107 10.99 -7.14 -7.43
C VAL A 107 11.35 -6.25 -8.60
N ARG A 108 10.41 -6.07 -9.51
CA ARG A 108 10.54 -5.15 -10.64
C ARG A 108 9.29 -4.28 -10.76
N LEU A 109 9.48 -2.97 -10.82
CA LEU A 109 8.43 -2.01 -11.15
C LEU A 109 8.67 -1.50 -12.58
N GLU A 110 7.89 -2.02 -13.53
CA GLU A 110 7.95 -1.58 -14.92
C GLU A 110 7.04 -0.36 -15.11
N VAL A 111 7.60 0.73 -15.61
CA VAL A 111 6.95 2.03 -15.73
C VAL A 111 6.76 2.39 -17.19
N GLY A 112 5.53 2.64 -17.61
CA GLY A 112 5.24 3.16 -18.96
C GLY A 112 5.81 4.57 -19.18
N VAL A 113 6.25 4.86 -20.39
CA VAL A 113 6.94 6.12 -20.76
C VAL A 113 6.19 7.38 -20.28
N SER A 114 4.87 7.37 -20.34
CA SER A 114 4.02 8.50 -19.89
C SER A 114 4.04 8.73 -18.36
N LEU A 115 4.61 7.79 -17.58
CA LEU A 115 4.68 7.86 -16.12
C LEU A 115 6.11 8.07 -15.58
N GLU A 116 7.14 8.11 -16.41
CA GLU A 116 8.54 8.27 -15.98
C GLU A 116 8.78 9.56 -15.17
N ALA A 117 8.07 10.63 -15.49
CA ALA A 117 8.14 11.87 -14.73
C ALA A 117 7.48 11.78 -13.33
N VAL A 118 6.54 10.84 -13.16
CA VAL A 118 5.87 10.59 -11.88
C VAL A 118 6.67 9.59 -11.05
N PHE A 119 7.01 8.45 -11.63
CA PHE A 119 7.76 7.37 -10.98
C PHE A 119 9.20 7.40 -11.46
N VAL A 120 9.96 8.35 -10.92
CA VAL A 120 11.38 8.56 -11.27
C VAL A 120 12.24 7.38 -10.85
N ASP A 121 13.41 7.21 -11.50
CA ASP A 121 14.33 6.09 -11.26
C ASP A 121 14.67 5.86 -9.78
N ALA A 122 14.81 6.92 -9.01
CA ALA A 122 15.10 6.80 -7.58
C ALA A 122 13.95 6.17 -6.78
N PHE A 123 12.68 6.46 -7.13
CA PHE A 123 11.51 5.81 -6.53
C PHE A 123 11.42 4.34 -6.94
N VAL A 124 11.60 4.06 -8.23
CA VAL A 124 11.63 2.68 -8.75
C VAL A 124 12.72 1.87 -8.05
N ALA A 125 13.93 2.41 -7.96
CA ALA A 125 15.05 1.77 -7.27
C ALA A 125 14.76 1.50 -5.79
N TYR A 126 14.04 2.37 -5.10
CA TYR A 126 13.62 2.13 -3.73
C TYR A 126 12.65 0.94 -3.63
N ILE A 127 11.62 0.92 -4.46
CA ILE A 127 10.66 -0.20 -4.48
C ILE A 127 11.40 -1.52 -4.71
N GLU A 128 12.28 -1.56 -5.69
CA GLU A 128 12.98 -2.78 -6.10
C GLU A 128 14.01 -3.28 -5.08
N ARG A 129 14.64 -2.38 -4.32
CA ARG A 129 15.79 -2.73 -3.47
C ARG A 129 15.51 -2.71 -1.98
N ASP A 130 14.66 -1.78 -1.52
CA ASP A 130 14.56 -1.48 -0.10
C ASP A 130 13.18 -1.80 0.49
N GLN A 131 12.10 -1.44 -0.25
CA GLN A 131 10.74 -1.52 0.27
C GLN A 131 10.32 -2.94 0.63
N MET A 132 10.63 -3.92 -0.21
CA MET A 132 10.18 -5.30 -0.05
C MET A 132 11.07 -6.16 0.85
N ILE A 133 12.33 -5.75 1.12
CA ILE A 133 13.28 -6.54 1.92
C ILE A 133 12.73 -6.98 3.29
N PRO A 134 12.16 -6.09 4.13
CA PRO A 134 11.65 -6.51 5.44
C PRO A 134 10.52 -7.53 5.34
N PHE A 135 9.70 -7.45 4.30
CA PHE A 135 8.58 -8.37 4.07
C PHE A 135 9.08 -9.74 3.60
N PHE A 136 10.07 -9.81 2.73
CA PHE A 136 10.73 -11.06 2.37
C PHE A 136 11.36 -11.75 3.59
N ARG A 137 12.01 -11.00 4.48
CA ARG A 137 12.62 -11.53 5.70
C ARG A 137 11.59 -12.12 6.66
N LYS A 138 10.42 -11.53 6.78
CA LYS A 138 9.33 -11.98 7.66
C LYS A 138 8.32 -12.91 6.97
N GLN A 139 8.53 -13.28 5.70
CA GLN A 139 7.62 -14.10 4.89
C GLN A 139 6.18 -13.51 4.82
N ARG A 140 6.08 -12.18 4.75
CA ARG A 140 4.83 -11.41 4.68
C ARG A 140 4.71 -10.66 3.35
N LEU A 141 4.80 -11.40 2.25
CA LEU A 141 4.89 -10.80 0.91
C LEU A 141 3.61 -10.07 0.49
N ALA A 142 2.44 -10.64 0.77
CA ALA A 142 1.17 -10.00 0.48
C ALA A 142 1.07 -8.61 1.14
N ASP A 143 1.39 -8.52 2.44
CA ASP A 143 1.46 -7.22 3.13
C ASP A 143 2.47 -6.27 2.49
N GLY A 144 3.60 -6.78 2.03
CA GLY A 144 4.64 -5.99 1.36
C GLY A 144 4.14 -5.41 0.04
N ILE A 145 3.41 -6.18 -0.73
CA ILE A 145 2.83 -5.76 -2.00
C ILE A 145 1.74 -4.72 -1.78
N LEU A 146 0.86 -4.94 -0.80
CA LEU A 146 -0.16 -3.94 -0.41
C LEU A 146 0.49 -2.63 0.04
N ALA A 147 1.48 -2.68 0.92
CA ALA A 147 2.21 -1.50 1.38
C ALA A 147 2.95 -0.78 0.24
N THR A 148 3.49 -1.52 -0.72
CA THR A 148 4.12 -0.94 -1.92
C THR A 148 3.09 -0.25 -2.80
N THR A 149 1.91 -0.83 -2.96
CA THR A 149 0.80 -0.23 -3.72
C THR A 149 0.34 1.09 -3.07
N GLU A 150 0.26 1.14 -1.74
CA GLU A 150 -0.05 2.38 -1.00
C GLU A 150 1.00 3.48 -1.25
N LEU A 151 2.28 3.13 -1.36
CA LEU A 151 3.34 4.09 -1.73
C LEU A 151 3.19 4.58 -3.17
N ILE A 152 2.83 3.71 -4.10
CA ILE A 152 2.56 4.07 -5.49
C ILE A 152 1.40 5.07 -5.55
N ILE A 153 0.31 4.83 -4.80
CA ILE A 153 -0.82 5.76 -4.68
C ILE A 153 -0.36 7.11 -4.14
N THR A 154 0.37 7.10 -3.03
CA THR A 154 0.91 8.33 -2.42
C THR A 154 1.78 9.11 -3.40
N ARG A 155 2.61 8.42 -4.18
CA ARG A 155 3.46 9.05 -5.19
C ARG A 155 2.64 9.69 -6.32
N ALA A 156 1.59 9.02 -6.81
CA ALA A 156 0.69 9.55 -7.81
C ALA A 156 -0.01 10.83 -7.31
N GLN A 157 -0.55 10.81 -6.09
CA GLN A 157 -1.19 11.95 -5.45
C GLN A 157 -0.24 13.15 -5.28
N ASN A 158 0.99 12.91 -4.86
CA ASN A 158 2.00 13.95 -4.68
C ASN A 158 2.40 14.60 -6.01
N ALA A 159 2.51 13.82 -7.08
CA ALA A 159 2.84 14.34 -8.41
C ALA A 159 1.76 15.29 -8.95
N GLU A 160 0.48 15.00 -8.72
CA GLU A 160 -0.63 15.90 -9.13
C GLU A 160 -0.63 17.21 -8.37
N GLN A 161 -0.16 17.21 -7.15
CA GLN A 161 -0.02 18.40 -6.31
C GLN A 161 1.29 19.17 -6.60
N ASN A 162 1.97 18.88 -7.72
CA ASN A 162 3.29 19.41 -8.09
C ASN A 162 4.37 19.26 -7.01
N ARG A 163 4.20 18.27 -6.11
CA ARG A 163 5.24 17.92 -5.15
C ARG A 163 6.25 17.00 -5.84
N GLY A 164 7.47 17.49 -6.01
CA GLY A 164 8.55 16.72 -6.57
C GLY A 164 8.94 15.53 -5.69
N TYR A 165 9.49 14.50 -6.29
CA TYR A 165 10.02 13.36 -5.54
C TYR A 165 11.12 13.74 -4.53
N GLN A 166 11.85 14.83 -4.78
CA GLN A 166 12.89 15.35 -3.88
C GLN A 166 12.36 15.92 -2.56
N ASP A 167 11.06 16.25 -2.50
CA ASP A 167 10.39 16.66 -1.26
C ASP A 167 10.09 15.46 -0.34
N GLU A 168 10.27 14.26 -0.84
CA GLU A 168 10.18 13.00 -0.11
C GLU A 168 11.59 12.63 0.41
N LEU A 169 11.98 13.23 1.55
CA LEU A 169 13.36 13.33 2.10
C LEU A 169 14.05 12.01 2.53
N TRP A 170 13.59 10.84 2.13
CA TRP A 170 14.15 9.59 2.63
C TRP A 170 15.14 8.89 1.68
N PHE A 171 15.54 9.57 0.59
CA PHE A 171 16.51 9.04 -0.36
C PHE A 171 17.82 9.79 -0.38
N THR A 172 18.72 9.42 0.52
CA THR A 172 20.15 9.71 0.36
C THR A 172 20.88 8.41 0.00
N GLY A 173 20.81 8.01 -1.26
CA GLY A 173 21.56 6.86 -1.76
C GLY A 173 21.62 6.87 -3.28
N SER A 174 22.84 6.88 -3.82
CA SER A 174 23.12 7.04 -5.23
C SER A 174 22.46 6.00 -6.12
N ALA A 175 21.92 6.47 -7.25
CA ALA A 175 21.39 5.66 -8.32
C ALA A 175 22.50 4.84 -9.00
N GLY A 176 22.25 3.54 -9.17
CA GLY A 176 23.00 2.64 -10.04
C GLY A 176 22.08 1.53 -10.52
N ALA A 177 21.88 1.41 -11.81
CA ALA A 177 21.06 0.37 -12.42
C ALA A 177 21.65 -1.02 -12.14
N GLY A 178 20.77 -1.97 -11.74
CA GLY A 178 21.07 -3.39 -11.64
C GLY A 178 21.83 -3.80 -10.37
N ALA A 179 21.14 -3.97 -9.27
CA ALA A 179 21.69 -4.59 -8.07
C ALA A 179 20.80 -5.74 -7.60
N THR A 180 21.40 -6.90 -7.46
CA THR A 180 20.90 -8.00 -6.63
C THR A 180 20.72 -7.47 -5.20
N MET A 181 19.59 -7.80 -4.55
CA MET A 181 19.33 -7.35 -3.19
C MET A 181 20.39 -7.83 -2.22
N ASP A 182 21.25 -6.92 -1.75
CA ASP A 182 22.17 -7.20 -0.64
C ASP A 182 21.42 -6.97 0.68
N ILE A 183 20.99 -8.09 1.28
CA ILE A 183 20.16 -8.12 2.48
C ILE A 183 20.88 -7.56 3.72
N GLU A 184 22.19 -7.47 3.70
CA GLU A 184 22.98 -7.01 4.85
C GLU A 184 23.16 -5.50 4.91
N THR A 185 23.23 -4.82 3.77
CA THR A 185 23.57 -3.39 3.71
C THR A 185 22.37 -2.47 4.03
N ALA A 186 21.13 -2.92 3.79
CA ALA A 186 19.92 -2.13 4.11
C ALA A 186 19.63 -2.01 5.63
N ALA A 187 20.30 -2.83 6.46
CA ALA A 187 20.12 -2.82 7.91
C ALA A 187 20.85 -1.67 8.64
N GLN A 188 21.68 -0.89 7.96
CA GLN A 188 22.57 0.10 8.59
C GLN A 188 22.08 1.55 8.50
N ARG A 189 20.87 1.83 8.05
CA ARG A 189 20.31 3.18 8.15
C ARG A 189 20.08 3.53 9.62
N ARG A 190 20.60 4.70 10.03
CA ARG A 190 20.44 5.21 11.39
C ARG A 190 18.98 5.46 11.69
N THR A 191 18.32 4.46 12.26
CA THR A 191 17.02 4.64 12.93
C THR A 191 17.31 5.14 14.34
N SER A 192 16.59 6.16 14.79
CA SER A 192 16.64 6.52 16.21
C SER A 192 16.22 5.32 17.04
N GLN A 193 17.00 5.01 18.08
CA GLN A 193 16.73 3.88 18.98
C GLN A 193 16.23 4.35 20.35
N ASP A 194 15.92 5.64 20.49
CA ASP A 194 15.46 6.19 21.73
C ASP A 194 14.03 5.74 22.08
N GLN A 195 13.78 5.53 23.37
CA GLN A 195 12.43 5.31 23.86
C GLN A 195 11.61 6.58 23.73
N VAL A 196 10.34 6.41 23.39
CA VAL A 196 9.36 7.50 23.30
C VAL A 196 8.22 7.19 24.27
N PRO A 197 8.12 7.90 25.39
CA PRO A 197 7.10 7.65 26.39
C PRO A 197 5.72 8.09 25.93
N GLY A 198 4.68 7.47 26.48
CA GLY A 198 3.31 7.94 26.35
C GLY A 198 3.13 9.35 26.88
N GLY A 199 2.23 10.11 26.27
CA GLY A 199 2.00 11.52 26.62
C GLY A 199 1.10 11.72 27.84
N SER A 200 1.10 12.94 28.38
CA SER A 200 0.15 13.37 29.42
C SER A 200 -1.26 13.68 28.84
N SER A 201 -1.41 13.67 27.53
CA SER A 201 -2.69 13.80 26.82
C SER A 201 -2.64 13.04 25.48
N PRO A 202 -3.81 12.67 24.89
CA PRO A 202 -3.87 12.04 23.55
C PRO A 202 -3.12 12.86 22.50
N ARG A 203 -3.27 14.18 22.49
CA ARG A 203 -2.58 15.05 21.54
C ARG A 203 -1.07 14.96 21.66
N ARG A 204 -0.52 15.01 22.87
CA ARG A 204 0.94 14.89 23.08
C ARG A 204 1.46 13.52 22.66
N THR A 205 0.67 12.47 22.84
CA THR A 205 1.03 11.13 22.37
C THR A 205 1.05 11.08 20.83
N LEU A 206 0.06 11.68 20.16
CA LEU A 206 0.03 11.76 18.70
C LEU A 206 1.21 12.56 18.13
N ASP A 207 1.54 13.69 18.76
CA ASP A 207 2.69 14.52 18.35
C ASP A 207 4.03 13.77 18.54
N ALA A 208 4.16 13.03 19.65
CA ALA A 208 5.33 12.18 19.89
C ALA A 208 5.42 11.02 18.87
N TYR A 209 4.30 10.41 18.52
CA TYR A 209 4.23 9.39 17.48
C TYR A 209 4.63 9.96 16.10
N ALA A 210 4.07 11.10 15.71
CA ALA A 210 4.43 11.76 14.45
C ALA A 210 5.93 12.11 14.40
N THR A 211 6.52 12.50 15.52
CA THR A 211 7.96 12.78 15.63
C THR A 211 8.79 11.51 15.50
N ALA A 212 8.40 10.42 16.19
CA ALA A 212 9.05 9.13 16.09
C ALA A 212 9.05 8.60 14.65
N MET A 213 7.90 8.68 13.97
CA MET A 213 7.77 8.26 12.57
C MET A 213 8.63 9.11 11.64
N ALA A 214 8.65 10.43 11.79
CA ALA A 214 9.48 11.34 11.01
C ALA A 214 11.00 11.11 11.20
N SER A 215 11.40 10.62 12.36
CA SER A 215 12.79 10.23 12.65
C SER A 215 13.10 8.77 12.33
N THR A 216 12.18 8.07 11.70
CA THR A 216 12.30 6.63 11.36
C THR A 216 12.60 5.76 12.58
N ASN A 217 12.02 6.12 13.74
CA ASN A 217 12.08 5.30 14.94
C ASN A 217 10.99 4.23 14.87
N LEU A 218 11.32 3.10 14.25
CA LEU A 218 10.39 2.00 13.94
C LEU A 218 10.37 0.89 15.01
N ARG A 219 10.85 1.19 16.20
CA ARG A 219 10.87 0.21 17.31
C ARG A 219 9.45 -0.22 17.66
N PRO A 220 9.16 -1.53 17.70
CA PRO A 220 7.83 -2.03 18.06
C PRO A 220 7.51 -1.85 19.55
N ASP A 221 8.53 -1.68 20.39
CA ASP A 221 8.43 -1.63 21.85
C ASP A 221 8.40 -0.20 22.44
N LEU A 222 8.16 0.82 21.59
CA LEU A 222 8.04 2.20 22.06
C LEU A 222 6.91 2.34 23.11
N GLU A 223 7.18 3.09 24.16
CA GLU A 223 6.22 3.30 25.25
C GLU A 223 5.02 4.16 24.88
N ILE A 224 5.03 4.83 23.74
CA ILE A 224 3.85 5.51 23.18
C ILE A 224 2.73 4.55 22.78
N TYR A 225 3.02 3.26 22.64
CA TYR A 225 2.06 2.23 22.24
C TYR A 225 1.47 1.50 23.44
N THR A 226 0.19 1.10 23.34
CA THR A 226 -0.40 0.16 24.29
C THR A 226 0.36 -1.18 24.29
N LEU A 227 0.23 -1.95 25.35
CA LEU A 227 0.89 -3.25 25.44
C LEU A 227 0.48 -4.20 24.29
N ASP A 228 -0.81 -4.17 23.91
CA ASP A 228 -1.32 -4.98 22.80
C ASP A 228 -0.74 -4.51 21.46
N THR A 229 -0.61 -3.20 21.25
CA THR A 229 0.04 -2.65 20.06
C THR A 229 1.51 -3.05 19.96
N ARG A 230 2.26 -3.04 21.07
CA ARG A 230 3.67 -3.50 21.08
C ARG A 230 3.78 -4.97 20.66
N ARG A 231 2.87 -5.83 21.17
CA ARG A 231 2.83 -7.25 20.79
C ARG A 231 2.53 -7.41 19.29
N MET A 232 1.53 -6.70 18.79
CA MET A 232 1.19 -6.71 17.37
C MET A 232 2.37 -6.24 16.51
N LEU A 233 2.99 -5.12 16.86
CA LEU A 233 4.10 -4.53 16.10
C LEU A 233 5.37 -5.38 16.12
N ALA A 234 5.57 -6.27 17.12
CA ALA A 234 6.70 -7.19 17.14
C ALA A 234 6.73 -8.10 15.91
N ASP A 235 5.54 -8.48 15.39
CA ASP A 235 5.38 -9.30 14.18
C ASP A 235 5.06 -8.49 12.95
N TRP A 236 4.77 -7.19 13.11
CA TRP A 236 4.43 -6.31 12.01
C TRP A 236 5.68 -5.77 11.30
N VAL A 237 5.51 -5.34 10.05
CA VAL A 237 6.55 -4.65 9.29
C VAL A 237 6.10 -3.22 9.05
N VAL A 238 6.93 -2.26 9.48
CA VAL A 238 6.78 -0.84 9.13
C VAL A 238 8.03 -0.42 8.39
N THR A 239 7.88 0.12 7.19
CA THR A 239 9.02 0.62 6.40
C THR A 239 9.25 2.11 6.65
N PRO A 240 10.44 2.63 6.39
CA PRO A 240 10.72 4.07 6.49
C PRO A 240 9.72 4.93 5.71
N ALA A 241 9.31 4.48 4.53
CA ALA A 241 8.32 5.17 3.70
C ALA A 241 6.93 5.23 4.33
N GLN A 242 6.46 4.11 4.92
CA GLN A 242 5.20 4.10 5.63
C GLN A 242 5.22 5.02 6.86
N ALA A 243 6.34 5.03 7.59
CA ALA A 243 6.52 5.92 8.75
C ALA A 243 6.46 7.40 8.34
N ASP A 244 7.17 7.78 7.28
CA ASP A 244 7.16 9.15 6.79
C ASP A 244 5.76 9.56 6.28
N ASN A 245 5.05 8.67 5.59
CA ASN A 245 3.66 8.90 5.19
C ASN A 245 2.75 9.14 6.40
N ALA A 246 2.88 8.33 7.46
CA ALA A 246 2.11 8.52 8.69
C ALA A 246 2.40 9.87 9.34
N ALA A 247 3.67 10.25 9.45
CA ALA A 247 4.08 11.54 10.00
C ALA A 247 3.54 12.73 9.18
N ARG A 248 3.59 12.65 7.85
CA ARG A 248 3.03 13.69 6.97
C ARG A 248 1.53 13.78 7.07
N SER A 249 0.83 12.66 7.03
CA SER A 249 -0.63 12.61 7.13
C SER A 249 -1.10 13.31 8.42
N ILE A 250 -0.50 12.99 9.57
CA ILE A 250 -0.84 13.64 10.84
C ILE A 250 -0.67 15.16 10.77
N ARG A 251 0.43 15.65 10.17
CA ARG A 251 0.69 17.09 10.04
C ARG A 251 -0.28 17.77 9.08
N GLN A 252 -0.62 17.11 7.96
CA GLN A 252 -1.52 17.66 6.94
C GLN A 252 -2.97 17.71 7.40
N CYS A 253 -3.39 16.75 8.23
CA CYS A 253 -4.74 16.69 8.76
C CYS A 253 -5.05 17.81 9.74
N GLY A 254 -4.03 18.34 10.41
CA GLY A 254 -4.15 19.50 11.29
C GLY A 254 -4.87 19.18 12.60
N ASP A 255 -5.80 20.06 12.99
CA ASP A 255 -6.46 19.94 14.28
C ASP A 255 -7.55 18.85 14.27
N ALA A 256 -7.50 18.01 15.30
CA ALA A 256 -8.46 16.95 15.56
C ALA A 256 -9.24 17.25 16.85
N GLU A 257 -10.52 16.91 16.85
CA GLU A 257 -11.35 16.87 18.05
C GLU A 257 -10.94 15.68 18.92
N THR A 258 -10.87 15.89 20.24
CA THR A 258 -10.58 14.81 21.19
C THR A 258 -11.82 14.52 22.03
N LEU A 259 -12.31 13.30 21.96
CA LEU A 259 -13.43 12.78 22.75
C LEU A 259 -12.88 11.76 23.75
N THR A 260 -13.39 11.77 24.97
CA THR A 260 -12.93 10.87 26.04
C THR A 260 -14.11 10.06 26.56
N SER A 261 -13.89 8.78 26.86
CA SER A 261 -14.90 7.90 27.47
C SER A 261 -15.35 8.40 28.84
N ALA A 262 -16.52 7.98 29.30
CA ALA A 262 -17.10 8.42 30.55
C ALA A 262 -16.22 8.12 31.79
N ASP A 263 -15.43 7.05 31.74
CA ASP A 263 -14.48 6.67 32.78
C ASP A 263 -13.11 7.36 32.65
N GLY A 264 -12.91 8.18 31.61
CA GLY A 264 -11.68 8.91 31.33
C GLY A 264 -10.49 8.05 30.90
N ARG A 265 -10.70 6.77 30.56
CA ARG A 265 -9.61 5.82 30.26
C ARG A 265 -9.34 5.60 28.78
N LEU A 266 -10.30 5.96 27.91
CA LEU A 266 -10.18 5.85 26.46
C LEU A 266 -10.36 7.22 25.82
N ALA A 267 -9.69 7.46 24.71
CA ALA A 267 -9.89 8.67 23.93
C ALA A 267 -9.85 8.37 22.42
N VAL A 268 -10.63 9.13 21.67
CA VAL A 268 -10.63 9.18 20.22
C VAL A 268 -10.24 10.60 19.80
N MET A 269 -9.24 10.70 18.95
CA MET A 269 -8.97 11.93 18.20
C MET A 269 -9.49 11.73 16.78
N ARG A 270 -10.44 12.56 16.36
CA ARG A 270 -11.07 12.46 15.03
C ARG A 270 -11.04 13.80 14.31
N TYR A 271 -11.08 13.74 13.00
CA TYR A 271 -11.13 14.91 12.13
C TYR A 271 -12.57 15.14 11.64
N PRO A 272 -12.90 16.34 11.10
CA PRO A 272 -14.21 16.60 10.50
C PRO A 272 -14.57 15.60 9.39
N VAL A 273 -15.88 15.36 9.21
CA VAL A 273 -16.41 14.34 8.27
C VAL A 273 -15.98 14.60 6.81
N ASP A 274 -15.78 15.85 6.42
CA ASP A 274 -15.26 16.24 5.10
C ASP A 274 -13.77 15.90 4.89
N LYS A 275 -13.05 15.55 5.96
CA LYS A 275 -11.64 15.12 5.93
C LYS A 275 -11.47 13.61 6.14
N ARG A 276 -12.26 12.78 5.48
CA ARG A 276 -12.23 11.31 5.67
C ARG A 276 -10.97 10.62 5.14
N GLN A 277 -10.05 11.32 4.52
CA GLN A 277 -8.69 10.83 4.27
C GLN A 277 -7.83 10.87 5.55
N CYS A 278 -8.25 11.62 6.56
CA CYS A 278 -7.61 11.73 7.86
C CYS A 278 -8.26 10.75 8.83
N ASN A 279 -7.66 9.59 9.02
CA ASN A 279 -8.21 8.58 9.92
C ASN A 279 -8.18 9.02 11.39
N PRO A 280 -9.13 8.56 12.21
CA PRO A 280 -9.11 8.80 13.64
C PRO A 280 -7.97 8.04 14.32
N TYR A 281 -7.58 8.49 15.52
CA TYR A 281 -6.60 7.83 16.37
C TYR A 281 -7.23 7.42 17.69
N PHE A 282 -6.93 6.20 18.15
CA PHE A 282 -7.44 5.61 19.38
C PHE A 282 -6.37 5.58 20.45
N PHE A 283 -6.74 5.97 21.67
CA PHE A 283 -5.81 6.06 22.78
C PHE A 283 -6.39 5.40 24.03
N ARG A 284 -5.50 4.77 24.79
CA ARG A 284 -5.81 4.19 26.09
C ARG A 284 -4.90 4.79 27.16
N LEU A 285 -5.47 5.08 28.34
CA LEU A 285 -4.71 5.48 29.51
C LEU A 285 -4.17 4.22 30.20
N GLU A 286 -2.87 4.03 30.19
CA GLU A 286 -2.13 2.97 30.87
C GLU A 286 -1.03 3.60 31.72
N GLU A 287 -0.96 3.24 33.01
CA GLU A 287 0.06 3.74 33.95
C GLU A 287 0.19 5.27 33.94
N ASP A 288 -0.95 5.97 34.02
CA ASP A 288 -1.08 7.43 33.98
C ASP A 288 -0.48 8.11 32.72
N ARG A 289 -0.33 7.35 31.62
CA ARG A 289 0.12 7.83 30.32
C ARG A 289 -0.87 7.45 29.23
N TRP A 290 -1.14 8.38 28.35
CA TRP A 290 -1.90 8.09 27.14
C TRP A 290 -1.01 7.35 26.13
N ARG A 291 -1.51 6.22 25.63
CA ARG A 291 -0.82 5.36 24.68
C ARG A 291 -1.68 5.14 23.45
N LEU A 292 -1.05 5.02 22.28
CA LEU A 292 -1.72 4.81 21.02
C LEU A 292 -2.13 3.33 20.87
N ASP A 293 -3.40 3.07 20.55
CA ASP A 293 -3.98 1.74 20.37
C ASP A 293 -4.13 1.39 18.88
N LEU A 294 -3.00 1.13 18.21
CA LEU A 294 -2.99 0.74 16.79
C LEU A 294 -3.64 -0.62 16.56
N THR A 295 -3.62 -1.51 17.54
CA THR A 295 -4.27 -2.82 17.44
C THR A 295 -5.78 -2.67 17.21
N MET A 296 -6.42 -1.79 17.97
CA MET A 296 -7.85 -1.55 17.80
C MET A 296 -8.13 -0.72 16.54
N MET A 297 -7.26 0.24 16.19
CA MET A 297 -7.39 0.97 14.93
C MET A 297 -7.34 0.01 13.72
N GLN A 298 -6.39 -0.91 13.70
CA GLN A 298 -6.25 -1.90 12.63
C GLN A 298 -7.48 -2.82 12.52
N ARG A 299 -8.14 -3.13 13.63
CA ARG A 299 -9.35 -3.96 13.64
C ARG A 299 -10.60 -3.20 13.20
N ALA A 300 -10.75 -1.95 13.65
CA ALA A 300 -11.99 -1.19 13.50
C ALA A 300 -12.02 -0.26 12.28
N ILE A 301 -10.86 0.12 11.72
CA ILE A 301 -10.76 1.09 10.62
C ILE A 301 -10.41 0.38 9.32
N ARG A 302 -11.15 0.69 8.27
CA ARG A 302 -10.88 0.27 6.89
C ARG A 302 -10.81 1.49 5.98
N PHE A 303 -10.19 1.32 4.83
CA PHE A 303 -10.13 2.32 3.77
C PHE A 303 -10.84 1.82 2.53
N GLY A 304 -11.77 2.61 2.00
CA GLY A 304 -12.50 2.32 0.76
C GLY A 304 -11.75 2.82 -0.48
N ARG A 305 -12.42 2.68 -1.64
CA ARG A 305 -11.86 3.02 -2.97
C ARG A 305 -11.34 4.45 -3.12
N SER A 306 -11.93 5.41 -2.41
CA SER A 306 -11.52 6.83 -2.43
C SER A 306 -10.45 7.15 -1.39
N ASN A 307 -9.74 6.15 -0.86
CA ASN A 307 -8.82 6.29 0.26
C ASN A 307 -9.43 7.01 1.48
N GLN A 308 -10.76 6.86 1.64
CA GLN A 308 -11.51 7.38 2.77
C GLN A 308 -11.72 6.26 3.78
N TRP A 309 -11.44 6.56 5.03
CA TRP A 309 -11.64 5.60 6.11
C TRP A 309 -13.13 5.44 6.47
N HIS A 310 -13.48 4.27 6.96
CA HIS A 310 -14.76 3.96 7.58
C HIS A 310 -14.55 2.95 8.72
N LEU A 311 -15.54 2.85 9.60
CA LEU A 311 -15.52 1.80 10.62
C LEU A 311 -15.98 0.48 9.99
N GLU A 312 -15.30 -0.62 10.32
CA GLU A 312 -15.66 -1.96 9.89
C GLU A 312 -17.01 -2.37 10.49
N PRO A 313 -18.03 -2.64 9.67
CA PRO A 313 -19.34 -3.01 10.18
C PRO A 313 -19.30 -4.31 11.02
N GLY A 314 -19.97 -4.30 12.17
CA GLY A 314 -20.10 -5.48 13.03
C GLY A 314 -18.88 -5.77 13.91
N ILE A 315 -17.86 -4.93 13.90
CA ILE A 315 -16.77 -5.00 14.87
C ILE A 315 -17.17 -4.23 16.12
N ASP A 316 -17.41 -4.96 17.22
CA ASP A 316 -17.58 -4.35 18.54
C ASP A 316 -16.22 -3.86 19.07
N HIS A 317 -16.14 -2.58 19.40
CA HIS A 317 -14.93 -1.96 19.91
C HIS A 317 -15.22 -0.85 20.94
N PRO A 318 -14.37 -0.67 21.96
CA PRO A 318 -14.64 0.23 23.09
C PRO A 318 -14.53 1.72 22.73
N TYR A 319 -14.28 2.06 21.49
CA TYR A 319 -14.11 3.44 20.99
C TYR A 319 -15.34 3.97 20.25
N ASP A 320 -16.46 3.24 20.22
CA ASP A 320 -17.73 3.64 19.57
C ASP A 320 -18.27 4.98 20.08
N PHE A 321 -18.02 5.30 21.37
CA PHE A 321 -18.41 6.58 21.96
C PHE A 321 -17.89 7.79 21.17
N GLY A 322 -16.78 7.64 20.47
CA GLY A 322 -16.17 8.69 19.65
C GLY A 322 -16.93 8.98 18.35
N PHE A 323 -17.99 8.24 18.02
CA PHE A 323 -18.70 8.33 16.74
C PHE A 323 -20.23 8.29 16.90
N THR A 324 -20.76 8.43 18.10
CA THR A 324 -22.21 8.31 18.39
C THR A 324 -23.05 9.41 17.71
N ASP A 325 -22.46 10.52 17.34
CA ASP A 325 -23.04 11.64 16.60
C ASP A 325 -22.90 11.50 15.07
N TRP A 326 -22.19 10.46 14.59
CA TRP A 326 -21.98 10.20 13.18
C TRP A 326 -22.97 9.14 12.66
N ARG A 327 -23.26 9.21 11.37
CA ARG A 327 -24.04 8.20 10.66
C ARG A 327 -23.17 7.64 9.53
N PHE A 328 -23.02 6.33 9.55
CA PHE A 328 -22.29 5.61 8.52
C PHE A 328 -23.31 5.01 7.54
N ASP A 329 -23.06 5.16 6.26
CA ASP A 329 -23.84 4.50 5.20
C ASP A 329 -23.19 3.15 4.82
N ARG A 330 -23.65 2.53 3.72
CA ARG A 330 -23.10 1.24 3.27
C ARG A 330 -21.66 1.31 2.79
N ASN A 331 -21.13 2.51 2.55
CA ASN A 331 -19.77 2.76 2.10
C ASN A 331 -18.90 3.35 3.23
N GLY A 332 -19.40 3.41 4.44
CA GLY A 332 -18.78 3.92 5.66
C GLY A 332 -19.07 5.36 5.97
#